data_b77aad1d8afe883daebc2bc1c08511fd
#
_entry.id   b77aad1d8afe883daebc2bc1c08511fd
#
_cell.length_a   1.000
_cell.length_b   1.000
_cell.length_c   1.000
_cell.angle_alpha   90.00
_cell.angle_beta   90.00
_cell.angle_gamma   90.00
#
_symmetry.space_group_name_H-M   'P 1'
#
loop_
_entity.id
_entity.type
_entity.pdbx_description
1 polymer ?
#
loop_
_entity_poly.entity_id
_entity_poly.type
_entity_poly.pdbx_seq_one_letter_code
_entity_poly.pdbx_strand_id
1 'polypeptide(L)'
;TDRNRTSPFAFTGNKFEFRMLGSAASVANPNIVLNTAVAEALDQFAKELDGVAPEDMEHAVHELIKRAIKKHKRVIFNGNGYTDEWIEEAEKRGLYNLKSTPDALPMWIAQKNIDLFTKHSIFTSEELHSRYEIWLENYSKTINIESNTMVEMVQKDLLPSVMSYIEEIASTASLKASVVPGITCESETALITKLSELQDAMTKGLEKLKSDTAKARATEDVLENAKLYQAEVLEDMEELRKSADAAETLIPDDLLPYPTYGKLLFYI
;
A
#
# COMPACT_ATOMS: atom_id res chain seq x y z
N THR A 1 10.04 9.45 -25.53
CA THR A 1 10.00 8.97 -24.14
C THR A 1 8.69 8.25 -23.93
N ASP A 2 8.76 7.03 -23.43
CA ASP A 2 7.56 6.25 -23.12
C ASP A 2 6.73 6.96 -22.05
N ARG A 3 5.55 7.40 -22.42
CA ARG A 3 4.62 8.12 -21.54
C ARG A 3 4.26 7.33 -20.26
N ASN A 4 4.26 6.01 -20.34
CA ASN A 4 3.87 5.13 -19.25
C ASN A 4 4.99 4.87 -18.24
N ARG A 5 6.22 5.29 -18.51
CA ARG A 5 7.41 5.06 -17.68
C ARG A 5 8.03 6.33 -17.13
N THR A 6 7.27 7.41 -17.10
CA THR A 6 7.72 8.68 -16.55
C THR A 6 7.31 8.83 -15.08
N SER A 7 7.92 9.80 -14.41
CA SER A 7 7.64 10.18 -13.02
C SER A 7 6.13 10.27 -12.72
N PRO A 8 5.70 10.02 -11.47
CA PRO A 8 4.33 10.28 -11.01
C PRO A 8 3.85 11.71 -11.24
N PHE A 9 4.79 12.66 -11.38
CA PHE A 9 4.52 14.07 -11.70
C PHE A 9 5.28 14.44 -12.97
N ALA A 10 4.75 14.02 -14.11
CA ALA A 10 5.41 14.14 -15.41
C ALA A 10 5.09 15.45 -16.11
N PHE A 11 6.12 16.08 -16.75
CA PHE A 11 5.93 17.17 -17.69
C PHE A 11 5.64 16.62 -19.08
N THR A 12 4.51 16.99 -19.66
CA THR A 12 4.01 16.43 -20.94
C THR A 12 3.97 17.49 -22.05
N GLY A 13 4.94 18.36 -22.06
CA GLY A 13 5.16 19.38 -23.10
C GLY A 13 4.70 20.78 -22.68
N ASN A 14 3.47 20.97 -22.25
CA ASN A 14 2.92 22.26 -21.83
C ASN A 14 2.18 22.19 -20.49
N LYS A 15 2.16 21.04 -19.86
CA LYS A 15 1.47 20.80 -18.57
C LYS A 15 2.19 19.72 -17.78
N PHE A 16 1.92 19.69 -16.47
CA PHE A 16 2.26 18.57 -15.61
C PHE A 16 1.05 17.67 -15.44
N GLU A 17 1.31 16.36 -15.42
CA GLU A 17 0.31 15.35 -15.12
C GLU A 17 0.66 14.68 -13.80
N PHE A 18 -0.26 14.70 -12.83
CA PHE A 18 -0.14 13.86 -11.64
C PHE A 18 -0.73 12.49 -11.96
N ARG A 19 0.08 11.46 -11.76
CA ARG A 19 -0.24 10.06 -12.05
C ARG A 19 -0.17 9.24 -10.77
N MET A 20 -0.60 7.99 -10.85
CA MET A 20 -0.57 7.04 -9.72
C MET A 20 -1.43 7.49 -8.53
N LEU A 21 -2.61 7.98 -8.85
CA LEU A 21 -3.66 8.23 -7.87
C LEU A 21 -4.13 6.89 -7.30
N GLY A 22 -4.19 6.77 -5.98
CA GLY A 22 -4.85 5.63 -5.35
C GLY A 22 -6.32 5.57 -5.75
N SER A 23 -6.84 4.39 -6.07
CA SER A 23 -8.23 4.23 -6.52
C SER A 23 -9.28 4.67 -5.48
N ALA A 24 -8.94 4.58 -4.21
CA ALA A 24 -9.79 4.97 -3.08
C ALA A 24 -9.46 6.37 -2.51
N ALA A 25 -8.43 7.06 -3.04
CA ALA A 25 -7.96 8.33 -2.51
C ALA A 25 -8.50 9.53 -3.29
N SER A 26 -8.77 10.64 -2.59
CA SER A 26 -9.13 11.91 -3.22
C SER A 26 -7.90 12.57 -3.86
N VAL A 27 -8.06 13.09 -5.06
CA VAL A 27 -7.06 13.91 -5.75
C VAL A 27 -6.84 15.29 -5.09
N ALA A 28 -7.70 15.68 -4.16
CA ALA A 28 -7.62 16.98 -3.50
C ALA A 28 -6.30 17.20 -2.76
N ASN A 29 -5.85 16.20 -1.97
CA ASN A 29 -4.62 16.32 -1.18
C ASN A 29 -3.36 16.56 -2.03
N PRO A 30 -3.05 15.74 -3.05
CA PRO A 30 -1.90 16.03 -3.92
C PRO A 30 -2.04 17.37 -4.66
N ASN A 31 -3.24 17.77 -5.07
CA ASN A 31 -3.44 19.05 -5.72
C ASN A 31 -3.19 20.23 -4.77
N ILE A 32 -3.62 20.16 -3.52
CA ILE A 32 -3.34 21.19 -2.51
C ILE A 32 -1.83 21.35 -2.32
N VAL A 33 -1.11 20.23 -2.11
CA VAL A 33 0.35 20.25 -1.90
C VAL A 33 1.08 20.82 -3.10
N LEU A 34 0.78 20.33 -4.31
CA LEU A 34 1.46 20.74 -5.53
C LEU A 34 1.18 22.20 -5.89
N ASN A 35 -0.08 22.64 -5.81
CA ASN A 35 -0.44 24.02 -6.08
C ASN A 35 0.21 25.00 -5.08
N THR A 36 0.25 24.64 -3.79
CA THR A 36 0.90 25.46 -2.77
C THR A 36 2.42 25.53 -3.01
N ALA A 37 3.07 24.43 -3.36
CA ALA A 37 4.50 24.42 -3.69
C ALA A 37 4.81 25.27 -4.92
N VAL A 38 3.96 25.21 -5.95
CA VAL A 38 4.10 26.06 -7.15
C VAL A 38 3.87 27.53 -6.81
N ALA A 39 2.85 27.85 -6.01
CA ALA A 39 2.57 29.22 -5.57
C ALA A 39 3.76 29.83 -4.80
N GLU A 40 4.38 29.03 -3.90
CA GLU A 40 5.59 29.47 -3.19
C GLU A 40 6.76 29.75 -4.13
N ALA A 41 7.00 28.85 -5.11
CA ALA A 41 8.07 29.04 -6.08
C ALA A 41 7.84 30.32 -6.93
N LEU A 42 6.59 30.55 -7.36
CA LEU A 42 6.22 31.75 -8.12
C LEU A 42 6.33 33.03 -7.28
N ASP A 43 5.94 33.01 -6.00
CA ASP A 43 6.10 34.13 -5.08
C ASP A 43 7.59 34.50 -4.89
N GLN A 44 8.46 33.49 -4.74
CA GLN A 44 9.91 33.71 -4.66
C GLN A 44 10.47 34.30 -5.96
N PHE A 45 10.05 33.79 -7.12
CA PHE A 45 10.50 34.30 -8.42
C PHE A 45 9.99 35.73 -8.67
N ALA A 46 8.74 36.02 -8.33
CA ALA A 46 8.16 37.36 -8.46
C ALA A 46 8.94 38.39 -7.63
N LYS A 47 9.25 38.05 -6.36
CA LYS A 47 10.04 38.90 -5.46
C LYS A 47 11.46 39.15 -5.97
N GLU A 48 12.07 38.17 -6.62
CA GLU A 48 13.41 38.30 -7.18
C GLU A 48 13.41 39.18 -8.44
N LEU A 49 12.34 39.16 -9.22
CA LEU A 49 12.21 39.95 -10.44
C LEU A 49 11.60 41.34 -10.17
N ASP A 50 11.17 41.62 -8.93
CA ASP A 50 10.60 42.88 -8.56
C ASP A 50 11.66 44.01 -8.70
N GLY A 51 11.28 45.12 -9.35
CA GLY A 51 12.17 46.24 -9.61
C GLY A 51 13.15 46.08 -10.76
N VAL A 52 13.14 44.95 -11.49
CA VAL A 52 13.95 44.78 -12.73
C VAL A 52 13.36 45.67 -13.83
N ALA A 53 14.22 46.43 -14.51
CA ALA A 53 13.79 47.30 -15.60
C ALA A 53 13.25 46.47 -16.79
N PRO A 54 12.24 46.93 -17.53
CA PRO A 54 11.63 46.17 -18.63
C PRO A 54 12.65 45.69 -19.68
N GLU A 55 13.66 46.49 -19.99
CA GLU A 55 14.73 46.16 -20.92
C GLU A 55 15.65 45.02 -20.46
N ASP A 56 15.79 44.81 -19.15
CA ASP A 56 16.62 43.77 -18.54
C ASP A 56 15.84 42.52 -18.17
N MET A 57 14.51 42.56 -18.23
CA MET A 57 13.62 41.51 -17.75
C MET A 57 13.92 40.12 -18.39
N GLU A 58 14.10 40.09 -19.70
CA GLU A 58 14.41 38.84 -20.41
C GLU A 58 15.69 38.18 -19.91
N HIS A 59 16.74 38.99 -19.71
CA HIS A 59 18.02 38.50 -19.19
C HIS A 59 17.88 37.99 -17.75
N ALA A 60 17.18 38.74 -16.89
CA ALA A 60 16.93 38.36 -15.50
C ALA A 60 16.17 37.04 -15.39
N VAL A 61 15.11 36.85 -16.17
CA VAL A 61 14.35 35.59 -16.24
C VAL A 61 15.22 34.44 -16.72
N HIS A 62 16.07 34.66 -17.73
CA HIS A 62 16.97 33.61 -18.21
C HIS A 62 17.97 33.15 -17.13
N GLU A 63 18.60 34.08 -16.42
CA GLU A 63 19.53 33.73 -15.33
C GLU A 63 18.80 33.08 -14.13
N LEU A 64 17.57 33.50 -13.81
CA LEU A 64 16.72 32.87 -12.80
C LEU A 64 16.45 31.39 -13.17
N ILE A 65 16.00 31.11 -14.40
CA ILE A 65 15.73 29.76 -14.88
C ILE A 65 17.00 28.89 -14.82
N LYS A 66 18.11 29.40 -15.31
CA LYS A 66 19.40 28.72 -15.32
C LYS A 66 19.85 28.33 -13.89
N ARG A 67 19.68 29.23 -12.93
CA ARG A 67 20.01 29.00 -11.53
C ARG A 67 19.05 27.98 -10.90
N ALA A 68 17.73 28.08 -11.14
CA ALA A 68 16.74 27.16 -10.66
C ALA A 68 17.00 25.73 -11.15
N ILE A 69 17.28 25.56 -12.46
CA ILE A 69 17.60 24.24 -13.03
C ILE A 69 18.88 23.67 -12.38
N LYS A 70 19.94 24.47 -12.23
CA LYS A 70 21.18 24.02 -11.58
C LYS A 70 20.95 23.57 -10.15
N LYS A 71 20.19 24.34 -9.37
CA LYS A 71 19.89 24.06 -7.97
C LYS A 71 19.06 22.79 -7.78
N HIS A 72 18.12 22.54 -8.68
CA HIS A 72 17.14 21.46 -8.57
C HIS A 72 17.39 20.29 -9.51
N LYS A 73 18.54 20.25 -10.19
CA LYS A 73 18.90 19.20 -11.18
C LYS A 73 18.79 17.78 -10.62
N ARG A 74 18.94 17.60 -9.32
CA ARG A 74 18.83 16.28 -8.65
C ARG A 74 17.48 15.59 -8.83
N VAL A 75 16.39 16.34 -9.10
CA VAL A 75 15.04 15.77 -9.31
C VAL A 75 14.80 15.36 -10.77
N ILE A 76 15.69 15.74 -11.69
CA ILE A 76 15.54 15.46 -13.13
C ILE A 76 16.09 14.06 -13.40
N PHE A 77 15.22 13.18 -13.88
CA PHE A 77 15.57 11.82 -14.26
C PHE A 77 14.98 11.48 -15.62
N ASN A 78 15.84 10.96 -16.51
CA ASN A 78 15.48 10.55 -17.88
C ASN A 78 15.71 9.04 -18.02
N GLY A 79 14.85 8.22 -17.43
CA GLY A 79 14.99 6.78 -17.44
C GLY A 79 13.68 6.09 -17.01
N ASN A 80 13.79 4.79 -16.74
CA ASN A 80 12.67 4.02 -16.22
C ASN A 80 12.54 4.24 -14.69
N GLY A 81 11.51 4.96 -14.27
CA GLY A 81 11.24 5.27 -12.85
C GLY A 81 10.69 4.08 -12.04
N TYR A 82 10.48 2.91 -12.67
CA TYR A 82 9.96 1.71 -12.00
C TYR A 82 11.04 0.69 -11.63
N THR A 83 12.31 0.99 -11.94
CA THR A 83 13.42 0.07 -11.64
C THR A 83 14.08 0.37 -10.31
N ASP A 84 14.68 -0.67 -9.71
CA ASP A 84 15.41 -0.54 -8.45
C ASP A 84 16.61 0.39 -8.56
N GLU A 85 17.26 0.46 -9.74
CA GLU A 85 18.36 1.37 -9.99
C GLU A 85 17.96 2.84 -9.82
N TRP A 86 16.69 3.19 -10.15
CA TRP A 86 16.19 4.52 -9.86
C TRP A 86 16.00 4.78 -8.37
N ILE A 87 15.52 3.79 -7.62
CA ILE A 87 15.36 3.91 -6.16
C ILE A 87 16.70 4.20 -5.51
N GLU A 88 17.74 3.43 -5.85
CA GLU A 88 19.09 3.64 -5.34
C GLU A 88 19.68 5.00 -5.75
N GLU A 89 19.48 5.39 -6.99
CA GLU A 89 19.97 6.68 -7.49
C GLU A 89 19.25 7.86 -6.84
N ALA A 90 17.93 7.75 -6.62
CA ALA A 90 17.12 8.76 -5.94
C ALA A 90 17.59 8.95 -4.49
N GLU A 91 17.89 7.86 -3.79
CA GLU A 91 18.42 7.90 -2.43
C GLU A 91 19.80 8.57 -2.39
N LYS A 92 20.71 8.21 -3.30
CA LYS A 92 22.03 8.87 -3.45
C LYS A 92 21.91 10.38 -3.69
N ARG A 93 20.86 10.82 -4.37
CA ARG A 93 20.54 12.24 -4.61
C ARG A 93 19.84 12.92 -3.43
N GLY A 94 19.57 12.21 -2.34
CA GLY A 94 18.87 12.70 -1.16
C GLY A 94 17.39 12.97 -1.42
N LEU A 95 16.76 12.20 -2.29
CA LEU A 95 15.31 12.19 -2.50
C LEU A 95 14.67 11.17 -1.56
N TYR A 96 13.53 11.52 -0.98
CA TYR A 96 12.80 10.62 -0.09
C TYR A 96 12.10 9.49 -0.87
N ASN A 97 12.04 8.31 -0.26
CA ASN A 97 11.25 7.18 -0.71
C ASN A 97 10.38 6.68 0.46
N LEU A 98 9.31 7.39 0.74
CA LEU A 98 8.39 7.13 1.85
C LEU A 98 7.27 6.21 1.35
N LYS A 99 7.42 4.91 1.57
CA LYS A 99 6.59 3.86 0.94
C LYS A 99 5.22 3.66 1.59
N SER A 100 5.04 4.08 2.83
CA SER A 100 3.80 3.87 3.58
C SER A 100 3.21 5.17 4.09
N THR A 101 1.94 5.12 4.47
CA THR A 101 1.25 6.25 5.10
C THR A 101 1.93 6.68 6.40
N PRO A 102 2.26 5.80 7.36
CA PRO A 102 2.96 6.20 8.58
C PRO A 102 4.39 6.72 8.35
N ASP A 103 5.04 6.34 7.25
CA ASP A 103 6.35 6.92 6.88
C ASP A 103 6.21 8.33 6.29
N ALA A 104 5.18 8.57 5.50
CA ALA A 104 4.99 9.81 4.76
C ALA A 104 4.33 10.92 5.59
N LEU A 105 3.35 10.59 6.43
CA LEU A 105 2.57 11.58 7.17
C LEU A 105 3.37 12.46 8.14
N PRO A 106 4.45 12.02 8.82
CA PRO A 106 5.28 12.93 9.61
C PRO A 106 5.82 14.14 8.82
N MET A 107 5.98 13.98 7.49
CA MET A 107 6.37 15.11 6.64
C MET A 107 5.28 16.18 6.54
N TRP A 108 4.01 15.82 6.71
CA TRP A 108 2.88 16.75 6.66
C TRP A 108 2.98 17.84 7.74
N ILE A 109 3.44 17.45 8.94
CA ILE A 109 3.63 18.33 10.09
C ILE A 109 5.10 18.74 10.30
N ALA A 110 5.99 18.48 9.33
CA ALA A 110 7.34 19.01 9.39
C ALA A 110 7.31 20.54 9.33
N GLN A 111 8.12 21.21 10.16
CA GLN A 111 8.07 22.67 10.34
C GLN A 111 8.08 23.44 9.02
N LYS A 112 8.93 23.04 8.05
CA LYS A 112 8.99 23.66 6.73
C LYS A 112 7.65 23.63 5.97
N ASN A 113 6.84 22.59 6.19
CA ASN A 113 5.54 22.44 5.52
C ASN A 113 4.45 23.21 6.29
N ILE A 114 4.50 23.23 7.62
CA ILE A 114 3.65 24.10 8.44
C ILE A 114 3.85 25.56 8.01
N ASP A 115 5.11 26.02 7.94
CA ASP A 115 5.45 27.38 7.54
C ASP A 115 4.94 27.70 6.12
N LEU A 116 5.06 26.75 5.20
CA LEU A 116 4.59 26.90 3.83
C LEU A 116 3.07 27.08 3.75
N PHE A 117 2.31 26.20 4.38
CA PHE A 117 0.85 26.23 4.34
C PHE A 117 0.27 27.45 5.08
N THR A 118 0.85 27.80 6.23
CA THR A 118 0.41 28.97 7.01
C THR A 118 0.75 30.28 6.31
N LYS A 119 1.94 30.39 5.69
CA LYS A 119 2.33 31.57 4.89
C LYS A 119 1.32 31.87 3.79
N HIS A 120 0.84 30.85 3.10
CA HIS A 120 -0.13 31.01 2.02
C HIS A 120 -1.60 30.98 2.50
N SER A 121 -1.84 30.96 3.80
CA SER A 121 -3.18 30.90 4.40
C SER A 121 -4.03 29.73 3.87
N ILE A 122 -3.40 28.59 3.57
CA ILE A 122 -4.08 27.38 3.11
C ILE A 122 -4.59 26.57 4.29
N PHE A 123 -3.76 26.40 5.31
CA PHE A 123 -4.08 25.72 6.57
C PHE A 123 -3.43 26.44 7.75
N THR A 124 -4.07 26.36 8.91
CA THR A 124 -3.43 26.70 10.19
C THR A 124 -2.59 25.51 10.67
N SER A 125 -1.74 25.74 11.66
CA SER A 125 -0.95 24.66 12.31
C SER A 125 -1.87 23.60 12.92
N GLU A 126 -2.95 24.02 13.58
CA GLU A 126 -3.93 23.16 14.23
C GLU A 126 -4.66 22.27 13.20
N GLU A 127 -5.03 22.83 12.05
CA GLU A 127 -5.65 22.06 10.97
C GLU A 127 -4.70 21.01 10.38
N LEU A 128 -3.41 21.33 10.26
CA LEU A 128 -2.41 20.37 9.79
C LEU A 128 -2.23 19.20 10.76
N HIS A 129 -2.14 19.47 12.07
CA HIS A 129 -2.03 18.44 13.11
C HIS A 129 -3.29 17.59 13.17
N SER A 130 -4.47 18.21 13.15
CA SER A 130 -5.74 17.47 13.14
C SER A 130 -5.85 16.53 11.93
N ARG A 131 -5.47 16.99 10.73
CA ARG A 131 -5.46 16.12 9.54
C ARG A 131 -4.46 14.98 9.63
N TYR A 132 -3.29 15.24 10.18
CA TYR A 132 -2.26 14.24 10.44
C TYR A 132 -2.80 13.10 11.33
N GLU A 133 -3.42 13.45 12.46
CA GLU A 133 -4.00 12.47 13.39
C GLU A 133 -5.14 11.68 12.72
N ILE A 134 -6.08 12.37 12.07
CA ILE A 134 -7.21 11.73 11.38
C ILE A 134 -6.74 10.74 10.30
N TRP A 135 -5.71 11.07 9.54
CA TRP A 135 -5.23 10.19 8.48
C TRP A 135 -4.50 8.96 9.03
N LEU A 136 -3.72 9.11 10.10
CA LEU A 136 -3.11 7.96 10.79
C LEU A 136 -4.17 7.05 11.39
N GLU A 137 -5.17 7.63 12.07
CA GLU A 137 -6.31 6.86 12.60
C GLU A 137 -7.07 6.11 11.50
N ASN A 138 -7.36 6.78 10.39
CA ASN A 138 -8.07 6.16 9.27
C ASN A 138 -7.26 5.01 8.65
N TYR A 139 -5.93 5.17 8.53
CA TYR A 139 -5.04 4.10 8.09
C TYR A 139 -5.14 2.88 9.01
N SER A 140 -4.98 3.09 10.31
CA SER A 140 -5.06 2.03 11.32
C SER A 140 -6.45 1.38 11.36
N LYS A 141 -7.52 2.17 11.31
CA LYS A 141 -8.90 1.68 11.31
C LYS A 141 -9.19 0.80 10.09
N THR A 142 -8.71 1.19 8.92
CA THR A 142 -8.89 0.41 7.68
C THR A 142 -8.23 -0.97 7.81
N ILE A 143 -6.95 -1.01 8.18
CA ILE A 143 -6.22 -2.28 8.33
C ILE A 143 -6.83 -3.12 9.47
N ASN A 144 -7.27 -2.50 10.57
CA ASN A 144 -7.94 -3.21 11.65
C ASN A 144 -9.26 -3.88 11.19
N ILE A 145 -10.03 -3.23 10.33
CA ILE A 145 -11.25 -3.82 9.75
C ILE A 145 -10.87 -4.99 8.84
N GLU A 146 -9.90 -4.80 7.95
CA GLU A 146 -9.42 -5.82 7.01
C GLU A 146 -8.85 -7.04 7.75
N SER A 147 -8.03 -6.84 8.79
CA SER A 147 -7.47 -7.93 9.60
C SER A 147 -8.55 -8.73 10.32
N ASN A 148 -9.53 -8.05 10.94
CA ASN A 148 -10.64 -8.75 11.61
C ASN A 148 -11.52 -9.51 10.61
N THR A 149 -11.76 -8.95 9.43
CA THR A 149 -12.48 -9.63 8.35
C THR A 149 -11.74 -10.88 7.89
N MET A 150 -10.43 -10.78 7.67
CA MET A 150 -9.59 -11.93 7.31
C MET A 150 -9.64 -13.02 8.40
N VAL A 151 -9.53 -12.63 9.67
CA VAL A 151 -9.67 -13.57 10.79
C VAL A 151 -11.01 -14.29 10.75
N GLU A 152 -12.10 -13.56 10.52
CA GLU A 152 -13.46 -14.13 10.44
C GLU A 152 -13.58 -15.12 9.28
N MET A 153 -13.15 -14.72 8.08
CA MET A 153 -13.19 -15.53 6.87
C MET A 153 -12.38 -16.83 7.03
N VAL A 154 -11.14 -16.73 7.48
CA VAL A 154 -10.30 -17.94 7.62
C VAL A 154 -10.81 -18.83 8.73
N GLN A 155 -11.21 -18.27 9.88
CA GLN A 155 -11.65 -19.07 11.03
C GLN A 155 -13.01 -19.73 10.85
N LYS A 156 -13.98 -19.02 10.25
CA LYS A 156 -15.37 -19.49 10.18
C LYS A 156 -15.72 -20.19 8.88
N ASP A 157 -14.98 -19.86 7.81
CA ASP A 157 -15.33 -20.35 6.48
C ASP A 157 -14.25 -21.29 5.93
N LEU A 158 -13.01 -20.84 5.78
CA LEU A 158 -11.99 -21.62 5.09
C LEU A 158 -11.46 -22.80 5.90
N LEU A 159 -11.13 -22.64 7.17
CA LEU A 159 -10.69 -23.76 8.01
C LEU A 159 -11.72 -24.88 8.11
N PRO A 160 -13.03 -24.62 8.34
CA PRO A 160 -14.04 -25.66 8.28
C PRO A 160 -14.12 -26.37 6.92
N SER A 161 -13.98 -25.62 5.80
CA SER A 161 -13.96 -26.23 4.47
C SER A 161 -12.78 -27.18 4.29
N VAL A 162 -11.58 -26.80 4.71
CA VAL A 162 -10.39 -27.67 4.69
C VAL A 162 -10.62 -28.94 5.51
N MET A 163 -11.19 -28.79 6.73
CA MET A 163 -11.48 -29.93 7.60
C MET A 163 -12.48 -30.89 6.96
N SER A 164 -13.56 -30.36 6.37
CA SER A 164 -14.55 -31.17 5.67
C SER A 164 -13.95 -31.93 4.49
N TYR A 165 -13.07 -31.28 3.72
CA TYR A 165 -12.44 -31.97 2.59
C TYR A 165 -11.45 -33.04 3.06
N ILE A 166 -10.68 -32.82 4.12
CA ILE A 166 -9.82 -33.85 4.74
C ILE A 166 -10.67 -35.05 5.18
N GLU A 167 -11.84 -34.84 5.79
CA GLU A 167 -12.75 -35.91 6.20
C GLU A 167 -13.25 -36.73 5.00
N GLU A 168 -13.65 -36.08 3.90
CA GLU A 168 -14.09 -36.76 2.68
C GLU A 168 -13.00 -37.62 2.06
N ILE A 169 -11.77 -37.12 1.98
CA ILE A 169 -10.62 -37.85 1.43
C ILE A 169 -10.25 -39.02 2.34
N ALA A 170 -10.24 -38.81 3.66
CA ALA A 170 -9.95 -39.87 4.63
C ALA A 170 -11.00 -41.00 4.60
N SER A 171 -12.26 -40.65 4.47
CA SER A 171 -13.36 -41.60 4.27
C SER A 171 -13.18 -42.37 2.98
N THR A 172 -12.84 -41.74 1.88
CA THR A 172 -12.56 -42.38 0.60
C THR A 172 -11.42 -43.35 0.69
N ALA A 173 -10.29 -42.97 1.31
CA ALA A 173 -9.14 -43.87 1.52
C ALA A 173 -9.51 -45.12 2.35
N SER A 174 -10.28 -44.90 3.44
CA SER A 174 -10.73 -45.99 4.31
C SER A 174 -11.66 -46.95 3.56
N LEU A 175 -12.62 -46.44 2.79
CA LEU A 175 -13.52 -47.27 1.97
C LEU A 175 -12.78 -48.05 0.90
N LYS A 176 -11.83 -47.46 0.19
CA LYS A 176 -10.98 -48.16 -0.77
C LYS A 176 -10.24 -49.34 -0.13
N ALA A 177 -9.60 -49.10 1.01
CA ALA A 177 -8.85 -50.13 1.74
C ALA A 177 -9.76 -51.26 2.26
N SER A 178 -11.02 -50.95 2.63
CA SER A 178 -11.98 -51.96 3.10
C SER A 178 -12.48 -52.88 1.98
N VAL A 179 -12.62 -52.37 0.75
CA VAL A 179 -13.11 -53.12 -0.41
C VAL A 179 -12.00 -53.90 -1.12
N VAL A 180 -10.80 -53.32 -1.22
CA VAL A 180 -9.65 -53.98 -1.87
C VAL A 180 -8.45 -54.01 -0.91
N PRO A 181 -8.27 -55.11 -0.20
CA PRO A 181 -7.13 -55.22 0.71
C PRO A 181 -5.77 -55.04 0.00
N GLY A 182 -4.95 -54.14 0.54
CA GLY A 182 -3.62 -53.84 -0.02
C GLY A 182 -3.61 -52.80 -1.14
N ILE A 183 -4.74 -52.13 -1.43
CA ILE A 183 -4.77 -50.99 -2.35
C ILE A 183 -3.90 -49.85 -1.81
N THR A 184 -3.17 -49.21 -2.69
CA THR A 184 -2.43 -47.98 -2.33
C THR A 184 -3.38 -46.76 -2.27
N CYS A 185 -3.23 -45.95 -1.24
CA CYS A 185 -3.95 -44.65 -1.09
C CYS A 185 -2.95 -43.50 -1.06
N GLU A 186 -1.92 -43.58 -1.92
CA GLU A 186 -0.83 -42.56 -1.93
C GLU A 186 -1.33 -41.16 -2.25
N SER A 187 -2.25 -41.03 -3.21
CA SER A 187 -2.83 -39.73 -3.60
C SER A 187 -3.62 -39.13 -2.46
N GLU A 188 -4.49 -39.89 -1.82
CA GLU A 188 -5.29 -39.47 -0.68
C GLU A 188 -4.40 -39.09 0.49
N THR A 189 -3.40 -39.91 0.82
CA THR A 189 -2.45 -39.63 1.90
C THR A 189 -1.66 -38.34 1.65
N ALA A 190 -1.15 -38.15 0.44
CA ALA A 190 -0.41 -36.94 0.07
C ALA A 190 -1.27 -35.69 0.19
N LEU A 191 -2.54 -35.75 -0.27
CA LEU A 191 -3.45 -34.62 -0.21
C LEU A 191 -3.86 -34.30 1.23
N ILE A 192 -4.18 -35.29 2.05
CA ILE A 192 -4.46 -35.12 3.49
C ILE A 192 -3.28 -34.45 4.19
N THR A 193 -2.06 -34.98 3.94
CA THR A 193 -0.84 -34.40 4.53
C THR A 193 -0.68 -32.94 4.18
N LYS A 194 -0.82 -32.61 2.90
CA LYS A 194 -0.68 -31.24 2.42
C LYS A 194 -1.73 -30.29 3.00
N LEU A 195 -2.98 -30.71 3.02
CA LEU A 195 -4.08 -29.92 3.60
C LEU A 195 -3.90 -29.74 5.12
N SER A 196 -3.41 -30.77 5.83
CA SER A 196 -3.14 -30.66 7.27
C SER A 196 -2.01 -29.68 7.58
N GLU A 197 -0.94 -29.68 6.78
CA GLU A 197 0.15 -28.69 6.89
C GLU A 197 -0.37 -27.26 6.69
N LEU A 198 -1.24 -27.04 5.69
CA LEU A 198 -1.84 -25.74 5.42
C LEU A 198 -2.82 -25.31 6.52
N GLN A 199 -3.61 -26.24 7.05
CA GLN A 199 -4.49 -26.01 8.19
C GLN A 199 -3.70 -25.56 9.43
N ASP A 200 -2.59 -26.25 9.75
CA ASP A 200 -1.71 -25.89 10.87
C ASP A 200 -1.09 -24.48 10.67
N ALA A 201 -0.64 -24.19 9.44
CA ALA A 201 -0.09 -22.88 9.09
C ALA A 201 -1.13 -21.77 9.25
N MET A 202 -2.36 -21.98 8.74
CA MET A 202 -3.46 -21.02 8.90
C MET A 202 -3.82 -20.81 10.37
N THR A 203 -3.87 -21.89 11.17
CA THR A 203 -4.18 -21.80 12.61
C THR A 203 -3.15 -20.93 13.35
N LYS A 204 -1.84 -21.19 13.10
CA LYS A 204 -0.75 -20.40 13.68
C LYS A 204 -0.78 -18.94 13.21
N GLY A 205 -1.01 -18.72 11.90
CA GLY A 205 -1.15 -17.39 11.33
C GLY A 205 -2.30 -16.61 11.95
N LEU A 206 -3.45 -17.25 12.19
CA LEU A 206 -4.60 -16.64 12.87
C LEU A 206 -4.27 -16.21 14.30
N GLU A 207 -3.60 -17.05 15.06
CA GLU A 207 -3.21 -16.71 16.44
C GLU A 207 -2.28 -15.52 16.48
N LYS A 208 -1.29 -15.48 15.58
CA LYS A 208 -0.34 -14.39 15.46
C LYS A 208 -1.06 -13.09 15.05
N LEU A 209 -1.85 -13.11 13.99
CA LEU A 209 -2.61 -11.95 13.51
C LEU A 209 -3.53 -11.36 14.57
N LYS A 210 -4.23 -12.21 15.35
CA LYS A 210 -5.07 -11.77 16.47
C LYS A 210 -4.26 -11.10 17.57
N SER A 211 -3.10 -11.67 17.92
CA SER A 211 -2.20 -11.14 18.95
C SER A 211 -1.66 -9.77 18.55
N ASP A 212 -1.16 -9.64 17.33
CA ASP A 212 -0.50 -8.40 16.87
C ASP A 212 -1.53 -7.31 16.57
N THR A 213 -2.73 -7.67 16.06
CA THR A 213 -3.86 -6.74 15.96
C THR A 213 -4.30 -6.22 17.34
N ALA A 214 -4.36 -7.08 18.36
CA ALA A 214 -4.71 -6.65 19.72
C ALA A 214 -3.63 -5.73 20.33
N LYS A 215 -2.35 -6.03 20.12
CA LYS A 215 -1.22 -5.18 20.53
C LYS A 215 -1.29 -3.81 19.85
N ALA A 216 -1.48 -3.77 18.54
CA ALA A 216 -1.62 -2.52 17.80
C ALA A 216 -2.79 -1.68 18.33
N ARG A 217 -3.97 -2.31 18.52
CA ARG A 217 -5.16 -1.64 19.06
C ARG A 217 -4.97 -1.04 20.46
N ALA A 218 -4.13 -1.64 21.28
CA ALA A 218 -3.86 -1.16 22.64
C ALA A 218 -2.85 0.01 22.69
N THR A 219 -2.22 0.37 21.57
CA THR A 219 -1.24 1.44 21.47
C THR A 219 -1.93 2.78 21.31
N GLU A 220 -1.73 3.70 22.27
CA GLU A 220 -2.39 5.01 22.31
C GLU A 220 -1.80 6.04 21.34
N ASP A 221 -0.47 6.03 21.15
CA ASP A 221 0.18 6.95 20.22
C ASP A 221 -0.21 6.62 18.78
N VAL A 222 -0.81 7.58 18.07
CA VAL A 222 -1.39 7.37 16.74
C VAL A 222 -0.36 7.00 15.68
N LEU A 223 0.87 7.49 15.78
CA LEU A 223 1.93 7.16 14.83
C LEU A 223 2.49 5.76 15.10
N GLU A 224 2.78 5.45 16.34
CA GLU A 224 3.28 4.12 16.73
C GLU A 224 2.21 3.05 16.48
N ASN A 225 0.94 3.35 16.74
CA ASN A 225 -0.20 2.51 16.36
C ASN A 225 -0.19 2.20 14.86
N ALA A 226 -0.11 3.23 14.01
CA ALA A 226 -0.08 3.06 12.55
C ALA A 226 1.15 2.28 12.07
N LYS A 227 2.32 2.47 12.70
CA LYS A 227 3.53 1.69 12.41
C LYS A 227 3.39 0.22 12.77
N LEU A 228 2.75 -0.11 13.90
CA LEU A 228 2.47 -1.50 14.26
C LEU A 228 1.53 -2.17 13.26
N TYR A 229 0.47 -1.48 12.82
CA TYR A 229 -0.38 -2.00 11.76
C TYR A 229 0.39 -2.23 10.46
N GLN A 230 1.30 -1.34 10.10
CA GLN A 230 2.11 -1.46 8.89
C GLN A 230 3.15 -2.59 8.98
N ALA A 231 3.89 -2.67 10.09
CA ALA A 231 5.05 -3.54 10.20
C ALA A 231 4.70 -4.97 10.64
N GLU A 232 3.67 -5.12 11.49
CA GLU A 232 3.31 -6.42 12.07
C GLU A 232 2.01 -6.96 11.46
N VAL A 233 0.92 -6.20 11.54
CA VAL A 233 -0.41 -6.70 11.13
C VAL A 233 -0.50 -6.98 9.63
N LEU A 234 0.01 -6.10 8.77
CA LEU A 234 0.00 -6.33 7.32
C LEU A 234 0.89 -7.51 6.91
N GLU A 235 2.03 -7.72 7.56
CA GLU A 235 2.91 -8.86 7.31
C GLU A 235 2.21 -10.17 7.70
N ASP A 236 1.54 -10.19 8.86
CA ASP A 236 0.78 -11.35 9.32
C ASP A 236 -0.38 -11.69 8.39
N MET A 237 -1.09 -10.67 7.89
CA MET A 237 -2.15 -10.86 6.90
C MET A 237 -1.59 -11.47 5.61
N GLU A 238 -0.44 -11.03 5.15
CA GLU A 238 0.21 -11.56 3.95
C GLU A 238 0.65 -13.03 4.15
N GLU A 239 1.23 -13.36 5.30
CA GLU A 239 1.63 -14.74 5.62
C GLU A 239 0.44 -15.68 5.76
N LEU A 240 -0.62 -15.25 6.46
CA LEU A 240 -1.85 -16.01 6.59
C LEU A 240 -2.48 -16.27 5.21
N ARG A 241 -2.50 -15.26 4.35
CA ARG A 241 -3.03 -15.36 3.01
C ARG A 241 -2.31 -16.40 2.15
N LYS A 242 -0.99 -16.53 2.25
CA LYS A 242 -0.22 -17.54 1.48
C LYS A 242 -0.72 -18.95 1.74
N SER A 243 -0.99 -19.29 3.00
CA SER A 243 -1.51 -20.61 3.36
C SER A 243 -2.98 -20.79 2.99
N ALA A 244 -3.79 -19.75 3.10
CA ALA A 244 -5.19 -19.73 2.69
C ALA A 244 -5.34 -19.91 1.17
N ASP A 245 -4.66 -19.09 0.37
CA ASP A 245 -4.66 -19.16 -1.10
C ASP A 245 -4.18 -20.53 -1.60
N ALA A 246 -3.16 -21.12 -0.93
CA ALA A 246 -2.69 -22.45 -1.27
C ALA A 246 -3.74 -23.53 -0.96
N ALA A 247 -4.48 -23.41 0.14
CA ALA A 247 -5.54 -24.35 0.48
C ALA A 247 -6.72 -24.25 -0.51
N GLU A 248 -7.14 -23.05 -0.87
CA GLU A 248 -8.22 -22.82 -1.86
C GLU A 248 -7.96 -23.49 -3.20
N THR A 249 -6.70 -23.57 -3.64
CA THR A 249 -6.36 -24.27 -4.91
C THR A 249 -6.55 -25.77 -4.86
N LEU A 250 -6.70 -26.35 -3.68
CA LEU A 250 -6.83 -27.80 -3.48
C LEU A 250 -8.27 -28.22 -3.16
N ILE A 251 -9.08 -27.30 -2.64
CA ILE A 251 -10.46 -27.57 -2.21
C ILE A 251 -11.39 -27.60 -3.43
N PRO A 252 -12.30 -28.58 -3.53
CA PRO A 252 -13.31 -28.65 -4.60
C PRO A 252 -14.25 -27.44 -4.55
N ASP A 253 -14.75 -27.06 -5.71
CA ASP A 253 -15.61 -25.89 -5.91
C ASP A 253 -16.92 -25.92 -5.10
N ASP A 254 -17.44 -27.08 -4.77
CA ASP A 254 -18.64 -27.27 -3.95
C ASP A 254 -18.38 -27.13 -2.44
N LEU A 255 -17.13 -27.29 -2.01
CA LEU A 255 -16.71 -27.06 -0.62
C LEU A 255 -16.11 -25.66 -0.40
N LEU A 256 -15.81 -24.91 -1.46
CA LEU A 256 -15.31 -23.54 -1.32
C LEU A 256 -16.39 -22.64 -0.76
N PRO A 257 -16.10 -21.87 0.33
CA PRO A 257 -17.07 -20.98 0.95
C PRO A 257 -17.35 -19.72 0.13
N TYR A 258 -16.58 -19.47 -0.89
CA TYR A 258 -16.66 -18.29 -1.77
C TYR A 258 -16.91 -18.72 -3.22
N PRO A 259 -17.68 -17.91 -4.00
CA PRO A 259 -17.90 -18.23 -5.39
C PRO A 259 -16.60 -18.11 -6.20
N THR A 260 -16.32 -19.11 -7.02
CA THR A 260 -15.22 -19.05 -7.99
C THR A 260 -15.50 -18.04 -9.09
N TYR A 261 -14.47 -17.62 -9.84
CA TYR A 261 -14.65 -16.77 -11.02
C TYR A 261 -15.59 -17.40 -12.04
N GLY A 262 -15.55 -18.73 -12.20
CA GLY A 262 -16.49 -19.45 -13.06
C GLY A 262 -17.94 -19.23 -12.65
N LYS A 263 -18.23 -19.33 -11.35
CA LYS A 263 -19.59 -19.06 -10.83
C LYS A 263 -20.00 -17.59 -10.99
N LEU A 264 -19.07 -16.65 -10.71
CA LEU A 264 -19.36 -15.21 -10.83
C LEU A 264 -19.59 -14.76 -12.27
N LEU A 265 -18.81 -15.30 -13.24
CA LEU A 265 -18.89 -14.88 -14.64
C LEU A 265 -20.06 -15.52 -15.40
N PHE A 266 -20.50 -16.72 -15.00
CA PHE A 266 -21.53 -17.49 -15.70
C PHE A 266 -22.78 -17.72 -14.83
N TYR A 267 -22.96 -16.94 -13.79
CA TYR A 267 -24.21 -16.94 -13.03
C TYR A 267 -25.30 -16.24 -13.86
N ILE A 268 -26.28 -17.03 -14.38
CA ILE A 268 -27.45 -16.55 -15.09
C ILE A 268 -28.68 -16.78 -14.20
#